data_08de91f7816f0138bbfed3783fff5445
#
_entry.id   08de91f7816f0138bbfed3783fff5445
#
_cell.length_a   1.000
_cell.length_b   1.000
_cell.length_c   1.000
_cell.angle_alpha   90.00
_cell.angle_beta   90.00
_cell.angle_gamma   90.00
#
_symmetry.space_group_name_H-M   'P 1'
#
loop_
_entity.id
_entity.type
_entity.pdbx_description
1 polymer ?
#
loop_
_entity_poly.entity_id
_entity_poly.type
_entity_poly.pdbx_seq_one_letter_code
_entity_poly.pdbx_strand_id
1 'polypeptide(L)'
;TVELLDLYATLADLCALPKPAHVDGQSLRPLLDQPDAPWDRPAFTQVWRGRFSGHSLRTERYRYTEWDNGQAGAELYDYEADPAEARNVVEDPRYAQTVASLRERLRAHWKNEYRPVRPNPPGSP
;
A
#
# COMPACT_ATOMS: atom_id res chain seq x y z
N THR A 1 1.52 -7.14 7.96
CA THR A 1 2.20 -6.50 6.80
C THR A 1 3.24 -5.51 7.28
N VAL A 2 4.39 -5.43 6.59
CA VAL A 2 5.49 -4.50 6.85
C VAL A 2 6.02 -3.96 5.52
N GLU A 3 6.75 -2.84 5.57
CA GLU A 3 7.31 -2.20 4.38
C GLU A 3 8.85 -2.20 4.42
N LEU A 4 9.51 -2.21 3.26
CA LEU A 4 10.98 -2.16 3.21
C LEU A 4 11.53 -0.87 3.83
N LEU A 5 10.79 0.23 3.78
CA LEU A 5 11.19 1.50 4.41
C LEU A 5 11.30 1.40 5.95
N ASP A 6 10.64 0.40 6.56
CA ASP A 6 10.70 0.16 8.00
C ASP A 6 12.06 -0.40 8.46
N LEU A 7 12.83 -1.01 7.54
CA LEU A 7 14.12 -1.61 7.87
C LEU A 7 15.13 -0.59 8.39
N TYR A 8 15.20 0.60 7.80
CA TYR A 8 16.13 1.63 8.26
C TYR A 8 15.81 2.06 9.70
N ALA A 9 14.53 2.36 9.98
CA ALA A 9 14.09 2.74 11.31
C ALA A 9 14.34 1.62 12.33
N THR A 10 14.16 0.35 11.93
CA THR A 10 14.42 -0.82 12.76
C THR A 10 15.90 -0.95 13.12
N LEU A 11 16.78 -0.85 12.12
CA LEU A 11 18.23 -0.94 12.35
C LEU A 11 18.73 0.19 13.25
N ALA A 12 18.26 1.43 13.03
CA ALA A 12 18.61 2.55 13.89
C ALA A 12 18.20 2.30 15.34
N ASP A 13 16.97 1.81 15.56
CA ASP A 13 16.45 1.49 16.89
C ASP A 13 17.24 0.36 17.57
N LEU A 14 17.52 -0.73 16.85
CA LEU A 14 18.30 -1.86 17.36
C LEU A 14 19.74 -1.46 17.76
N CYS A 15 20.31 -0.48 17.05
CA CYS A 15 21.64 0.06 17.33
C CYS A 15 21.62 1.23 18.33
N ALA A 16 20.48 1.56 18.92
CA ALA A 16 20.29 2.72 19.79
C ALA A 16 20.72 4.06 19.15
N LEU A 17 20.54 4.18 17.82
CA LEU A 17 20.81 5.39 17.06
C LEU A 17 19.53 6.20 16.87
N PRO A 18 19.59 7.54 16.82
CA PRO A 18 18.42 8.36 16.55
C PRO A 18 17.92 8.12 15.11
N LYS A 19 16.61 7.95 14.96
CA LYS A 19 15.98 7.90 13.63
C LYS A 19 16.04 9.30 13.00
N PRO A 20 16.61 9.47 11.79
CA PRO A 20 16.61 10.76 11.10
C PRO A 20 15.18 11.22 10.78
N ALA A 21 14.95 12.55 10.86
CA ALA A 21 13.61 13.13 10.68
C ALA A 21 12.98 12.89 9.30
N HIS A 22 13.80 12.65 8.27
CA HIS A 22 13.35 12.39 6.89
C HIS A 22 13.02 10.93 6.60
N VAL A 23 13.10 10.04 7.60
CA VAL A 23 12.79 8.61 7.45
C VAL A 23 11.34 8.37 7.87
N ASP A 24 10.49 7.97 6.92
CA ASP A 24 9.06 7.72 7.15
C ASP A 24 8.78 6.36 7.79
N GLY A 25 9.70 5.39 7.65
CA GLY A 25 9.57 4.06 8.22
C GLY A 25 9.45 4.06 9.74
N GLN A 26 8.84 3.02 10.28
CA GLN A 26 8.73 2.77 11.72
C GLN A 26 9.55 1.55 12.11
N SER A 27 10.06 1.54 13.36
CA SER A 27 10.79 0.38 13.86
C SER A 27 9.87 -0.83 13.99
N LEU A 28 10.33 -1.97 13.47
CA LEU A 28 9.69 -3.29 13.65
C LEU A 28 10.13 -3.97 14.95
N ARG A 29 10.93 -3.30 15.78
CA ARG A 29 11.41 -3.86 17.05
C ARG A 29 10.29 -4.40 17.93
N PRO A 30 9.10 -3.75 18.07
CA PRO A 30 7.99 -4.32 18.83
C PRO A 30 7.55 -5.71 18.35
N LEU A 31 7.60 -5.96 17.03
CA LEU A 31 7.28 -7.27 16.45
C LEU A 31 8.42 -8.28 16.61
N LEU A 32 9.68 -7.83 16.67
CA LEU A 32 10.83 -8.69 16.95
C LEU A 32 10.83 -9.14 18.41
N ASP A 33 10.47 -8.25 19.33
CA ASP A 33 10.39 -8.54 20.76
C ASP A 33 9.13 -9.36 21.11
N GLN A 34 8.01 -9.10 20.42
CA GLN A 34 6.71 -9.76 20.61
C GLN A 34 6.05 -9.99 19.23
N PRO A 35 6.26 -11.16 18.58
CA PRO A 35 5.74 -11.43 17.24
C PRO A 35 4.21 -11.30 17.10
N ASP A 36 3.47 -11.53 18.19
CA ASP A 36 2.01 -11.43 18.24
C ASP A 36 1.50 -10.04 18.71
N ALA A 37 2.38 -9.04 18.80
CA ALA A 37 1.98 -7.69 19.17
C ALA A 37 0.99 -7.12 18.14
N PRO A 38 -0.02 -6.33 18.57
CA PRO A 38 -0.96 -5.68 17.67
C PRO A 38 -0.22 -4.79 16.65
N TRP A 39 -0.48 -5.03 15.35
CA TRP A 39 0.16 -4.30 14.26
C TRP A 39 -0.85 -4.04 13.14
N ASP A 40 -1.57 -2.92 13.22
CA ASP A 40 -2.55 -2.52 12.20
C ASP A 40 -1.96 -1.44 11.27
N ARG A 41 -0.83 -1.79 10.62
CA ARG A 41 -0.26 -0.94 9.56
C ARG A 41 -0.39 -1.62 8.22
N PRO A 42 -1.07 -0.98 7.26
CA PRO A 42 -1.05 -1.47 5.89
C PRO A 42 0.31 -1.18 5.26
N ALA A 43 0.69 -2.01 4.29
CA ALA A 43 1.80 -1.74 3.39
C ALA A 43 1.28 -1.06 2.13
N PHE A 44 2.00 -0.02 1.67
CA PHE A 44 1.66 0.72 0.46
C PHE A 44 2.67 0.43 -0.65
N THR A 45 2.18 0.32 -1.86
CA THR A 45 3.03 0.08 -3.03
C THR A 45 2.57 0.96 -4.19
N GLN A 46 3.54 1.59 -4.86
CA GLN A 46 3.31 2.27 -6.13
C GLN A 46 4.02 1.51 -7.25
N VAL A 47 3.34 1.34 -8.37
CA VAL A 47 3.87 0.69 -9.57
C VAL A 47 3.53 1.52 -10.81
N TRP A 48 4.42 1.52 -11.79
CA TRP A 48 4.21 2.15 -13.08
C TRP A 48 4.11 1.10 -14.17
N ARG A 49 3.05 1.15 -14.99
CA ARG A 49 2.89 0.33 -16.18
C ARG A 49 2.67 1.22 -17.39
N GLY A 50 3.73 1.51 -18.10
CA GLY A 50 3.70 2.46 -19.22
C GLY A 50 3.31 3.85 -18.73
N ARG A 51 2.11 4.32 -19.05
CA ARG A 51 1.57 5.62 -18.64
C ARG A 51 0.57 5.56 -17.49
N PHE A 52 0.30 4.38 -16.95
CA PHE A 52 -0.62 4.22 -15.82
C PHE A 52 0.16 4.02 -14.52
N SER A 53 -0.23 4.72 -13.47
CA SER A 53 0.21 4.43 -12.12
C SER A 53 -0.77 3.49 -11.43
N GLY A 54 -0.25 2.53 -10.67
CA GLY A 54 -1.02 1.72 -9.76
C GLY A 54 -0.64 2.05 -8.32
N HIS A 55 -1.63 2.28 -7.48
CA HIS A 55 -1.45 2.47 -6.05
C HIS A 55 -2.14 1.35 -5.32
N SER A 56 -1.41 0.62 -4.51
CA SER A 56 -1.91 -0.54 -3.78
C SER A 56 -1.75 -0.37 -2.28
N LEU A 57 -2.74 -0.87 -1.55
CA LEU A 57 -2.75 -0.98 -0.10
C LEU A 57 -2.94 -2.45 0.26
N ARG A 58 -2.03 -2.98 1.08
CA ARG A 58 -2.08 -4.34 1.60
C ARG A 58 -2.30 -4.32 3.11
N THR A 59 -3.40 -4.91 3.56
CA THR A 59 -3.65 -5.22 4.97
C THR A 59 -3.34 -6.70 5.23
N GLU A 60 -3.56 -7.20 6.42
CA GLU A 60 -3.46 -8.63 6.71
C GLU A 60 -4.39 -9.46 5.82
N ARG A 61 -5.65 -9.03 5.68
CA ARG A 61 -6.68 -9.76 4.94
C ARG A 61 -6.83 -9.33 3.49
N TYR A 62 -6.74 -8.03 3.17
CA TYR A 62 -7.11 -7.50 1.87
C TYR A 62 -5.93 -6.89 1.12
N ARG A 63 -5.95 -6.99 -0.22
CA ARG A 63 -5.20 -6.11 -1.11
C ARG A 63 -6.17 -5.33 -1.99
N TYR A 64 -6.08 -4.00 -1.91
CA TYR A 64 -6.85 -3.08 -2.74
C TYR A 64 -5.90 -2.27 -3.61
N THR A 65 -6.18 -2.19 -4.91
CA THR A 65 -5.36 -1.45 -5.88
C THR A 65 -6.25 -0.54 -6.72
N GLU A 66 -5.83 0.70 -6.93
CA GLU A 66 -6.41 1.62 -7.92
C GLU A 66 -5.41 1.86 -9.05
N TRP A 67 -5.87 1.76 -10.29
CA TRP A 67 -5.12 2.08 -11.49
C TRP A 67 -5.52 3.46 -12.00
N ASP A 68 -4.52 4.33 -12.27
CA ASP A 68 -4.73 5.72 -12.72
C ASP A 68 -5.77 6.46 -11.86
N ASN A 69 -5.58 6.40 -10.54
CA ASN A 69 -6.49 7.01 -9.57
C ASN A 69 -7.93 6.46 -9.63
N GLY A 70 -8.07 5.20 -10.04
CA GLY A 70 -9.36 4.54 -10.23
C GLY A 70 -9.98 4.76 -11.61
N GLN A 71 -9.39 5.60 -12.48
CA GLN A 71 -9.90 5.87 -13.83
C GLN A 71 -9.68 4.65 -14.76
N ALA A 72 -8.61 3.90 -14.54
CA ALA A 72 -8.32 2.68 -15.27
C ALA A 72 -8.76 1.40 -14.55
N GLY A 73 -9.64 1.54 -13.54
CA GLY A 73 -10.20 0.43 -12.77
C GLY A 73 -9.58 0.26 -11.40
N ALA A 74 -10.11 -0.73 -10.67
CA ALA A 74 -9.63 -1.11 -9.36
C ALA A 74 -9.70 -2.63 -9.16
N GLU A 75 -8.97 -3.12 -8.15
CA GLU A 75 -8.92 -4.52 -7.78
C GLU A 75 -9.05 -4.67 -6.28
N LEU A 76 -9.79 -5.69 -5.85
CA LEU A 76 -9.83 -6.14 -4.46
C LEU A 76 -9.66 -7.65 -4.40
N TYR A 77 -8.74 -8.10 -3.54
CA TYR A 77 -8.52 -9.51 -3.23
C TYR A 77 -8.68 -9.74 -1.73
N ASP A 78 -9.38 -10.81 -1.36
CA ASP A 78 -9.62 -11.25 0.03
C ASP A 78 -8.80 -12.52 0.28
N TYR A 79 -7.70 -12.39 1.02
CA TYR A 79 -6.78 -13.51 1.27
C TYR A 79 -7.32 -14.61 2.18
N GLU A 80 -8.40 -14.36 2.93
CA GLU A 80 -9.09 -15.42 3.65
C GLU A 80 -9.87 -16.34 2.70
N ALA A 81 -10.46 -15.77 1.65
CA ALA A 81 -11.27 -16.50 0.68
C ALA A 81 -10.46 -16.95 -0.54
N ASP A 82 -9.44 -16.19 -0.94
CA ASP A 82 -8.67 -16.38 -2.17
C ASP A 82 -7.19 -15.98 -1.97
N PRO A 83 -6.37 -16.82 -1.31
CA PRO A 83 -4.94 -16.52 -1.09
C PRO A 83 -4.12 -16.39 -2.37
N ALA A 84 -4.62 -16.94 -3.49
CA ALA A 84 -3.95 -16.93 -4.79
C ALA A 84 -4.29 -15.70 -5.64
N GLU A 85 -5.19 -14.83 -5.17
CA GLU A 85 -5.65 -13.64 -5.91
C GLU A 85 -6.20 -13.97 -7.31
N ALA A 86 -6.88 -15.10 -7.43
CA ALA A 86 -7.41 -15.56 -8.70
C ALA A 86 -8.68 -14.80 -9.13
N ARG A 87 -9.38 -14.17 -8.18
CA ARG A 87 -10.65 -13.51 -8.40
C ARG A 87 -10.68 -12.09 -7.86
N ASN A 88 -10.78 -11.10 -8.75
CA ASN A 88 -11.06 -9.72 -8.36
C ASN A 88 -12.53 -9.59 -7.88
N VAL A 89 -12.71 -9.14 -6.64
CA VAL A 89 -14.04 -9.00 -6.00
C VAL A 89 -14.44 -7.52 -5.79
N VAL A 90 -13.78 -6.58 -6.44
CA VAL A 90 -14.00 -5.13 -6.25
C VAL A 90 -15.44 -4.70 -6.58
N GLU A 91 -16.11 -5.40 -7.51
CA GLU A 91 -17.49 -5.10 -7.93
C GLU A 91 -18.54 -5.95 -7.19
N ASP A 92 -18.12 -6.87 -6.32
CA ASP A 92 -19.05 -7.71 -5.56
C ASP A 92 -19.72 -6.87 -4.45
N PRO A 93 -21.08 -6.75 -4.44
CA PRO A 93 -21.78 -5.93 -3.46
C PRO A 93 -21.49 -6.28 -2.00
N ARG A 94 -21.11 -7.52 -1.71
CA ARG A 94 -20.74 -7.96 -0.36
C ARG A 94 -19.50 -7.24 0.18
N TYR A 95 -18.63 -6.77 -0.70
CA TYR A 95 -17.40 -6.04 -0.35
C TYR A 95 -17.51 -4.52 -0.49
N ALA A 96 -18.68 -3.97 -0.85
CA ALA A 96 -18.82 -2.54 -1.12
C ALA A 96 -18.33 -1.64 0.02
N GLN A 97 -18.63 -2.00 1.27
CA GLN A 97 -18.16 -1.24 2.44
C GLN A 97 -16.64 -1.38 2.64
N THR A 98 -16.08 -2.56 2.44
CA THR A 98 -14.64 -2.84 2.50
C THR A 98 -13.91 -2.02 1.44
N VAL A 99 -14.40 -2.04 0.19
CA VAL A 99 -13.85 -1.22 -0.91
C VAL A 99 -13.84 0.26 -0.54
N ALA A 100 -14.94 0.79 -0.01
CA ALA A 100 -15.04 2.19 0.37
C ALA A 100 -14.00 2.57 1.45
N SER A 101 -13.86 1.75 2.48
CA SER A 101 -12.90 1.96 3.57
C SER A 101 -11.44 1.89 3.09
N LEU A 102 -11.10 0.87 2.29
CA LEU A 102 -9.73 0.70 1.79
C LEU A 102 -9.36 1.81 0.79
N ARG A 103 -10.31 2.25 -0.03
CA ARG A 103 -10.16 3.41 -0.93
C ARG A 103 -9.86 4.69 -0.17
N GLU A 104 -10.59 4.94 0.90
CA GLU A 104 -10.36 6.11 1.75
C GLU A 104 -8.95 6.07 2.38
N ARG A 105 -8.55 4.92 2.94
CA ARG A 105 -7.20 4.72 3.51
C ARG A 105 -6.10 4.92 2.46
N LEU A 106 -6.28 4.32 1.27
CA LEU A 106 -5.33 4.46 0.16
C LEU A 106 -5.15 5.93 -0.24
N ARG A 107 -6.26 6.62 -0.49
CA ARG A 107 -6.24 8.03 -0.93
C ARG A 107 -5.75 8.98 0.15
N ALA A 108 -5.98 8.67 1.43
CA ALA A 108 -5.45 9.46 2.54
C ALA A 108 -3.92 9.40 2.61
N HIS A 109 -3.32 8.24 2.31
CA HIS A 109 -1.86 8.07 2.28
C HIS A 109 -1.22 8.90 1.16
N TRP A 110 -1.81 8.89 -0.03
CA TRP A 110 -1.27 9.52 -1.23
C TRP A 110 -1.71 10.98 -1.44
N LYS A 111 -2.37 11.63 -0.49
CA LYS A 111 -2.95 12.99 -0.63
C LYS A 111 -2.01 14.03 -1.22
N ASN A 112 -0.71 13.94 -0.94
CA ASN A 112 0.28 14.92 -1.40
C ASN A 112 1.09 14.45 -2.63
N GLU A 113 0.95 13.20 -3.05
CA GLU A 113 1.76 12.58 -4.10
C GLU A 113 0.95 12.22 -5.35
N TYR A 114 -0.36 12.45 -5.30
CA TYR A 114 -1.26 12.24 -6.42
C TYR A 114 -0.97 13.26 -7.53
N ARG A 115 0.17 13.10 -8.17
CA ARG A 115 0.50 13.89 -9.37
C ARG A 115 -0.15 13.20 -10.58
N PRO A 116 -0.98 13.91 -11.37
CA PRO A 116 -1.42 13.37 -12.64
C PRO A 116 -0.17 13.02 -13.47
N VAL A 117 -0.17 11.84 -14.06
CA VAL A 117 0.89 11.43 -14.99
C VAL A 117 0.97 12.49 -16.08
N ARG A 118 2.10 13.16 -16.18
CA ARG A 118 2.34 14.05 -17.34
C ARG A 118 2.32 13.16 -18.57
N PRO A 119 1.48 13.41 -19.57
CA PRO A 119 1.57 12.68 -20.82
C PRO A 119 2.99 12.84 -21.35
N ASN A 120 3.59 11.73 -21.78
CA ASN A 120 4.88 11.80 -22.46
C ASN A 120 4.78 12.84 -23.59
N PRO A 121 5.76 13.71 -23.75
CA PRO A 121 5.77 14.62 -24.88
C PRO A 121 5.67 13.80 -26.19
N PRO A 122 4.91 14.25 -27.17
CA PRO A 122 4.76 13.54 -28.43
C PRO A 122 6.16 13.36 -29.04
N GLY A 123 6.54 12.10 -29.32
CA GLY A 123 7.84 11.76 -29.92
C GLY A 123 8.89 11.11 -29.02
N SER A 124 8.54 10.72 -27.79
CA SER A 124 9.42 9.86 -26.99
C SER A 124 9.24 8.40 -27.43
N PRO A 125 10.35 7.66 -27.71
CA PRO A 125 10.30 6.25 -28.12
C PRO A 125 9.76 5.34 -27.03
#